data_8536287753159ef8223a6c69183cb385
#
_entry.id   8536287753159ef8223a6c69183cb385
#
_cell.length_a   1.000
_cell.length_b   1.000
_cell.length_c   1.000
_cell.angle_alpha   90.00
_cell.angle_beta   90.00
_cell.angle_gamma   90.00
#
_symmetry.space_group_name_H-M   'P 1'
#
loop_
_entity.id
_entity.type
_entity.pdbx_description
1 polymer ?
#
loop_
_entity_poly.entity_id
_entity_poly.type
_entity_poly.pdbx_seq_one_letter_code
_entity_poly.pdbx_strand_id
1 'polypeptide(L)'
;MGDGPDKYQVPAVVGAIKVMHELARHGDNGATQANLVEATGMSKSTMHNLLSTLESHDFVRRDADSRMYRLGPALIPLGNEASRQVKLVRSTIVRVAPLSVEHRLSFAVAQVTSPDECRIIERFYPMEDVHVGISVGSSYGPMDGAVGKVMLAHMDEARANRMIKGRKLPAHTDATITSPETLMGEVAQVRERGWATSQGELNQNHAVSVGIHGQDGELA
;
A
#
# COMPACT_ATOMS: atom_id res chain seq x y z
N MET A 1 9.34 4.29 28.45
CA MET A 1 8.04 4.95 28.50
C MET A 1 8.05 6.00 27.42
N GLY A 2 7.69 5.64 26.19
CA GLY A 2 7.62 6.56 25.07
C GLY A 2 6.16 7.04 24.95
N ASP A 3 5.97 8.34 25.11
CA ASP A 3 4.69 9.01 24.87
C ASP A 3 4.40 8.85 23.37
N GLY A 4 3.42 8.03 23.03
CA GLY A 4 3.04 7.75 21.64
C GLY A 4 2.43 9.00 20.98
N PRO A 5 2.41 9.08 19.62
CA PRO A 5 2.00 10.25 18.84
C PRO A 5 0.51 10.60 18.96
N ASP A 6 -0.24 10.01 19.89
CA ASP A 6 -1.71 10.06 19.93
C ASP A 6 -2.32 11.25 20.72
N LYS A 7 -1.49 12.05 21.41
CA LYS A 7 -2.01 13.02 22.38
C LYS A 7 -2.51 14.36 21.80
N TYR A 8 -2.21 14.64 20.52
CA TYR A 8 -2.54 15.94 19.88
C TYR A 8 -3.07 15.84 18.45
N GLN A 9 -3.79 14.80 18.11
CA GLN A 9 -4.40 14.68 16.79
C GLN A 9 -5.62 15.61 16.67
N VAL A 10 -5.71 16.36 15.56
CA VAL A 10 -6.88 17.16 15.21
C VAL A 10 -7.91 16.25 14.55
N PRO A 11 -9.06 15.96 15.19
CA PRO A 11 -10.02 14.95 14.69
C PRO A 11 -10.49 15.19 13.26
N ALA A 12 -10.70 16.45 12.88
CA ALA A 12 -11.13 16.82 11.53
C ALA A 12 -10.08 16.47 10.46
N VAL A 13 -8.78 16.68 10.77
CA VAL A 13 -7.68 16.34 9.86
C VAL A 13 -7.57 14.82 9.71
N VAL A 14 -7.63 14.08 10.82
CA VAL A 14 -7.64 12.61 10.79
C VAL A 14 -8.82 12.10 9.99
N GLY A 15 -9.99 12.69 10.17
CA GLY A 15 -11.19 12.37 9.40
C GLY A 15 -11.00 12.58 7.89
N ALA A 16 -10.46 13.72 7.50
CA ALA A 16 -10.17 14.04 6.10
C ALA A 16 -9.18 13.05 5.47
N ILE A 17 -8.11 12.69 6.20
CA ILE A 17 -7.14 11.69 5.76
C ILE A 17 -7.82 10.33 5.54
N LYS A 18 -8.63 9.87 6.50
CA LYS A 18 -9.38 8.60 6.37
C LYS A 18 -10.29 8.58 5.15
N VAL A 19 -11.02 9.67 4.91
CA VAL A 19 -11.90 9.81 3.73
C VAL A 19 -11.10 9.73 2.43
N MET A 20 -10.00 10.45 2.31
CA MET A 20 -9.17 10.43 1.11
C MET A 20 -8.56 9.05 0.87
N HIS A 21 -8.10 8.36 1.90
CA HIS A 21 -7.61 6.98 1.77
C HIS A 21 -8.70 6.00 1.34
N GLU A 22 -9.90 6.15 1.87
CA GLU A 22 -11.02 5.29 1.50
C GLU A 22 -11.44 5.52 0.04
N LEU A 23 -11.51 6.76 -0.40
CA LEU A 23 -11.77 7.09 -1.81
C LEU A 23 -10.68 6.54 -2.75
N ALA A 24 -9.42 6.56 -2.32
CA ALA A 24 -8.33 5.95 -3.09
C ALA A 24 -8.49 4.43 -3.27
N ARG A 25 -9.01 3.72 -2.26
CA ARG A 25 -9.32 2.28 -2.36
C ARG A 25 -10.44 1.96 -3.34
N HIS A 26 -11.45 2.84 -3.42
CA HIS A 26 -12.56 2.68 -4.36
C HIS A 26 -12.19 3.01 -5.82
N GLY A 27 -11.09 3.73 -6.05
CA GLY A 27 -10.59 4.09 -7.37
C GLY A 27 -11.66 4.77 -8.24
N ASP A 28 -11.78 4.33 -9.49
CA ASP A 28 -12.71 4.91 -10.47
C ASP A 28 -14.19 4.66 -10.15
N ASN A 29 -14.51 3.67 -9.32
CA ASN A 29 -15.88 3.41 -8.90
C ASN A 29 -16.41 4.52 -7.98
N GLY A 30 -15.54 5.15 -7.20
CA GLY A 30 -15.92 6.12 -6.18
C GLY A 30 -16.70 5.48 -5.02
N ALA A 31 -17.13 6.32 -4.09
CA ALA A 31 -17.92 5.90 -2.93
C ALA A 31 -19.06 6.86 -2.64
N THR A 32 -20.18 6.34 -2.14
CA THR A 32 -21.26 7.18 -1.60
C THR A 32 -20.88 7.71 -0.22
N GLN A 33 -21.55 8.78 0.22
CA GLN A 33 -21.40 9.25 1.61
C GLN A 33 -21.73 8.14 2.62
N ALA A 34 -22.67 7.26 2.33
CA ALA A 34 -23.04 6.15 3.21
C ALA A 34 -21.90 5.14 3.36
N ASN A 35 -21.25 4.76 2.25
CA ASN A 35 -20.07 3.87 2.29
C ASN A 35 -18.94 4.49 3.12
N LEU A 36 -18.68 5.79 2.96
CA LEU A 36 -17.64 6.49 3.72
C LEU A 36 -17.95 6.57 5.22
N VAL A 37 -19.22 6.80 5.58
CA VAL A 37 -19.69 6.75 6.96
C VAL A 37 -19.46 5.37 7.58
N GLU A 38 -19.85 4.32 6.89
CA GLU A 38 -19.66 2.93 7.32
C GLU A 38 -18.19 2.58 7.51
N ALA A 39 -17.37 2.89 6.50
CA ALA A 39 -15.94 2.57 6.51
C ALA A 39 -15.15 3.33 7.58
N THR A 40 -15.53 4.59 7.87
CA THR A 40 -14.77 5.47 8.78
C THR A 40 -15.33 5.53 10.20
N GLY A 41 -16.58 5.09 10.41
CA GLY A 41 -17.28 5.19 11.68
C GLY A 41 -17.70 6.62 12.09
N MET A 42 -17.57 7.60 11.18
CA MET A 42 -17.93 8.99 11.46
C MET A 42 -19.44 9.23 11.40
N SER A 43 -19.92 10.28 12.10
CA SER A 43 -21.33 10.68 12.00
C SER A 43 -21.64 11.21 10.59
N LYS A 44 -22.92 11.09 10.17
CA LYS A 44 -23.37 11.62 8.87
C LYS A 44 -23.14 13.12 8.72
N SER A 45 -23.30 13.91 9.80
CA SER A 45 -23.08 15.35 9.80
C SER A 45 -21.60 15.69 9.67
N THR A 46 -20.71 15.01 10.39
CA THR A 46 -19.27 15.18 10.28
C THR A 46 -18.79 14.83 8.88
N MET A 47 -19.24 13.72 8.33
CA MET A 47 -18.92 13.29 6.97
C MET A 47 -19.39 14.32 5.94
N HIS A 48 -20.60 14.83 6.08
CA HIS A 48 -21.12 15.86 5.16
C HIS A 48 -20.24 17.11 5.18
N ASN A 49 -19.90 17.63 6.35
CA ASN A 49 -19.07 18.83 6.49
C ASN A 49 -17.65 18.60 5.93
N LEU A 50 -17.04 17.43 6.18
CA LEU A 50 -15.73 17.08 5.64
C LEU A 50 -15.76 17.02 4.11
N LEU A 51 -16.74 16.31 3.53
CA LEU A 51 -16.87 16.19 2.09
C LEU A 51 -17.12 17.55 1.43
N SER A 52 -17.99 18.39 2.00
CA SER A 52 -18.24 19.74 1.51
C SER A 52 -16.97 20.60 1.54
N THR A 53 -16.19 20.51 2.62
CA THR A 53 -14.91 21.26 2.72
C THR A 53 -13.90 20.75 1.71
N LEU A 54 -13.72 19.43 1.60
CA LEU A 54 -12.78 18.83 0.65
C LEU A 54 -13.19 19.13 -0.81
N GLU A 55 -14.48 19.14 -1.11
CA GLU A 55 -15.01 19.47 -2.41
C GLU A 55 -14.81 20.95 -2.77
N SER A 56 -15.02 21.87 -1.82
CA SER A 56 -14.78 23.32 -2.04
C SER A 56 -13.32 23.67 -2.33
N HIS A 57 -12.38 22.77 -2.00
CA HIS A 57 -10.95 22.91 -2.27
C HIS A 57 -10.43 21.92 -3.34
N ASP A 58 -11.32 21.29 -4.11
CA ASP A 58 -10.98 20.33 -5.18
C ASP A 58 -10.16 19.10 -4.72
N PHE A 59 -10.12 18.79 -3.41
CA PHE A 59 -9.50 17.55 -2.89
C PHE A 59 -10.38 16.33 -3.12
N VAL A 60 -11.68 16.54 -3.19
CA VAL A 60 -12.70 15.55 -3.51
C VAL A 60 -13.62 16.17 -4.55
N ARG A 61 -14.13 15.38 -5.46
CA ARG A 61 -15.19 15.77 -6.39
C ARG A 61 -16.37 14.83 -6.27
N ARG A 62 -17.56 15.36 -6.43
CA ARG A 62 -18.80 14.59 -6.51
C ARG A 62 -19.28 14.55 -7.95
N ASP A 63 -19.55 13.35 -8.42
CA ASP A 63 -20.17 13.14 -9.71
C ASP A 63 -21.66 13.54 -9.64
N ALA A 64 -22.11 14.36 -10.58
CA ALA A 64 -23.48 14.93 -10.56
C ALA A 64 -24.56 13.88 -10.77
N ASP A 65 -24.29 12.88 -11.63
CA ASP A 65 -25.26 11.87 -12.03
C ASP A 65 -25.31 10.72 -11.02
N SER A 66 -24.16 10.12 -10.73
CA SER A 66 -24.04 8.96 -9.84
C SER A 66 -24.03 9.34 -8.35
N ARG A 67 -23.80 10.63 -8.03
CA ARG A 67 -23.58 11.14 -6.67
C ARG A 67 -22.41 10.48 -5.93
N MET A 68 -21.53 9.78 -6.66
CA MET A 68 -20.33 9.17 -6.10
C MET A 68 -19.25 10.23 -5.86
N TYR A 69 -18.58 10.11 -4.74
CA TYR A 69 -17.38 10.90 -4.42
C TYR A 69 -16.13 10.20 -4.93
N ARG A 70 -15.19 10.97 -5.47
CA ARG A 70 -13.86 10.52 -5.93
C ARG A 70 -12.80 11.51 -5.48
N LEU A 71 -11.54 11.10 -5.53
CA LEU A 71 -10.43 12.03 -5.30
C LEU A 71 -10.46 13.15 -6.35
N GLY A 72 -10.18 14.36 -5.90
CA GLY A 72 -10.21 15.58 -6.69
C GLY A 72 -8.85 15.95 -7.30
N PRO A 73 -8.85 16.83 -8.31
CA PRO A 73 -7.64 17.19 -9.07
C PRO A 73 -6.59 17.97 -8.26
N ALA A 74 -6.95 18.61 -7.15
CA ALA A 74 -6.00 19.32 -6.29
C ALA A 74 -4.90 18.39 -5.72
N LEU A 75 -5.17 17.08 -5.64
CA LEU A 75 -4.20 16.10 -5.17
C LEU A 75 -3.09 15.81 -6.19
N ILE A 76 -3.31 16.02 -7.49
CA ILE A 76 -2.33 15.71 -8.55
C ILE A 76 -1.02 16.49 -8.37
N PRO A 77 -1.04 17.83 -8.28
CA PRO A 77 0.21 18.59 -8.12
C PRO A 77 0.90 18.30 -6.79
N LEU A 78 0.13 18.06 -5.71
CA LEU A 78 0.69 17.71 -4.41
C LEU A 78 1.36 16.33 -4.44
N GLY A 79 0.73 15.33 -5.05
CA GLY A 79 1.30 14.00 -5.22
C GLY A 79 2.56 14.02 -6.09
N ASN A 80 2.57 14.78 -7.17
CA ASN A 80 3.73 14.95 -8.04
C ASN A 80 4.90 15.60 -7.30
N GLU A 81 4.64 16.62 -6.48
CA GLU A 81 5.68 17.27 -5.69
C GLU A 81 6.21 16.32 -4.59
N ALA A 82 5.33 15.64 -3.87
CA ALA A 82 5.73 14.65 -2.88
C ALA A 82 6.59 13.54 -3.51
N SER A 83 6.20 13.00 -4.67
CA SER A 83 6.96 11.98 -5.39
C SER A 83 8.36 12.46 -5.78
N ARG A 84 8.50 13.71 -6.19
CA ARG A 84 9.83 14.30 -6.51
C ARG A 84 10.76 14.38 -5.31
N GLN A 85 10.22 14.54 -4.11
CA GLN A 85 10.99 14.65 -2.87
C GLN A 85 11.42 13.28 -2.32
N VAL A 86 10.75 12.21 -2.70
CA VAL A 86 11.12 10.84 -2.30
C VAL A 86 12.29 10.36 -3.16
N LYS A 87 13.50 10.33 -2.61
CA LYS A 87 14.73 9.92 -3.32
C LYS A 87 14.60 8.53 -3.94
N LEU A 88 13.94 7.60 -3.26
CA LEU A 88 13.69 6.24 -3.74
C LEU A 88 12.91 6.26 -5.06
N VAL A 89 11.81 7.01 -5.13
CA VAL A 89 10.98 7.14 -6.36
C VAL A 89 11.83 7.65 -7.53
N ARG A 90 12.59 8.72 -7.33
CA ARG A 90 13.46 9.26 -8.39
C ARG A 90 14.50 8.26 -8.89
N SER A 91 15.13 7.53 -7.98
CA SER A 91 16.13 6.53 -8.34
C SER A 91 15.53 5.36 -9.10
N THR A 92 14.32 4.93 -8.72
CA THR A 92 13.62 3.82 -9.36
C THR A 92 13.05 4.19 -10.73
N ILE A 93 12.51 5.40 -10.92
CA ILE A 93 12.05 5.85 -12.24
C ILE A 93 13.16 5.67 -13.29
N VAL A 94 14.37 6.14 -12.99
CA VAL A 94 15.48 6.08 -13.94
C VAL A 94 15.97 4.65 -14.21
N ARG A 95 15.92 3.77 -13.22
CA ARG A 95 16.51 2.43 -13.29
C ARG A 95 15.50 1.33 -13.60
N VAL A 96 14.28 1.42 -13.07
CA VAL A 96 13.26 0.36 -13.14
C VAL A 96 12.32 0.57 -14.31
N ALA A 97 11.96 1.82 -14.65
CA ALA A 97 11.07 2.06 -15.77
C ALA A 97 11.57 1.47 -17.12
N PRO A 98 12.86 1.59 -17.48
CA PRO A 98 13.38 0.93 -18.70
C PRO A 98 13.26 -0.60 -18.66
N LEU A 99 13.48 -1.22 -17.50
CA LEU A 99 13.35 -2.68 -17.34
C LEU A 99 11.93 -3.17 -17.57
N SER A 100 10.93 -2.36 -17.19
CA SER A 100 9.53 -2.70 -17.45
C SER A 100 9.25 -2.86 -18.95
N VAL A 101 9.76 -1.95 -19.76
CA VAL A 101 9.60 -1.99 -21.22
C VAL A 101 10.44 -3.11 -21.83
N GLU A 102 11.71 -3.23 -21.44
CA GLU A 102 12.65 -4.21 -21.98
C GLU A 102 12.21 -5.65 -21.74
N HIS A 103 11.76 -5.93 -20.52
CA HIS A 103 11.40 -7.30 -20.13
C HIS A 103 9.89 -7.59 -20.21
N ARG A 104 9.07 -6.61 -20.60
CA ARG A 104 7.61 -6.70 -20.63
C ARG A 104 6.99 -7.15 -19.31
N LEU A 105 7.55 -6.66 -18.20
CA LEU A 105 7.12 -6.96 -16.85
C LEU A 105 6.56 -5.72 -16.15
N SER A 106 5.54 -5.92 -15.34
CA SER A 106 5.04 -4.90 -14.43
C SER A 106 5.90 -4.85 -13.18
N PHE A 107 6.34 -3.64 -12.79
CA PHE A 107 7.08 -3.41 -11.56
C PHE A 107 6.30 -2.50 -10.63
N ALA A 108 6.46 -2.72 -9.33
CA ALA A 108 5.97 -1.82 -8.30
C ALA A 108 7.09 -1.54 -7.30
N VAL A 109 7.12 -0.32 -6.79
CA VAL A 109 7.99 0.09 -5.70
C VAL A 109 7.14 0.29 -4.48
N ALA A 110 7.47 -0.44 -3.42
CA ALA A 110 6.84 -0.31 -2.12
C ALA A 110 7.81 0.37 -1.15
N GLN A 111 7.30 1.29 -0.34
CA GLN A 111 8.04 1.91 0.76
C GLN A 111 7.53 1.33 2.08
N VAL A 112 8.43 0.96 2.97
CA VAL A 112 8.09 0.59 4.35
C VAL A 112 7.62 1.83 5.09
N THR A 113 6.36 1.87 5.47
CA THR A 113 5.73 2.99 6.19
C THR A 113 5.67 2.75 7.69
N SER A 114 5.66 1.49 8.08
CA SER A 114 5.80 1.04 9.47
C SER A 114 6.37 -0.38 9.46
N PRO A 115 6.78 -0.90 10.63
CA PRO A 115 7.24 -2.28 10.69
C PRO A 115 6.23 -3.34 10.22
N ASP A 116 4.96 -2.98 10.22
CA ASP A 116 3.83 -3.87 9.92
C ASP A 116 3.17 -3.54 8.58
N GLU A 117 3.63 -2.51 7.87
CA GLU A 117 3.03 -2.04 6.62
C GLU A 117 4.08 -1.50 5.65
N CYS A 118 3.95 -1.88 4.39
CA CYS A 118 4.53 -1.16 3.27
C CYS A 118 3.43 -0.67 2.33
N ARG A 119 3.73 0.39 1.59
CA ARG A 119 2.78 1.00 0.66
C ARG A 119 3.40 1.15 -0.71
N ILE A 120 2.62 0.81 -1.75
CA ILE A 120 3.03 1.04 -3.13
C ILE A 120 3.09 2.54 -3.37
N ILE A 121 4.26 3.04 -3.74
CA ILE A 121 4.52 4.45 -4.01
C ILE A 121 4.72 4.74 -5.50
N GLU A 122 5.06 3.73 -6.28
CA GLU A 122 5.25 3.86 -7.73
C GLU A 122 5.01 2.52 -8.43
N ARG A 123 4.63 2.59 -9.71
CA ARG A 123 4.45 1.41 -10.56
C ARG A 123 4.88 1.70 -11.99
N PHE A 124 5.37 0.67 -12.67
CA PHE A 124 5.79 0.72 -14.07
C PHE A 124 5.13 -0.43 -14.82
N TYR A 125 4.53 -0.11 -15.96
CA TYR A 125 3.90 -1.08 -16.83
C TYR A 125 4.56 -1.07 -18.21
N PRO A 126 4.68 -2.20 -18.89
CA PRO A 126 4.99 -2.23 -20.31
C PRO A 126 3.87 -1.56 -21.11
N MET A 127 4.19 -0.88 -22.20
CA MET A 127 3.25 -0.05 -22.94
C MET A 127 2.10 -0.83 -23.64
N GLU A 128 2.17 -2.15 -23.75
CA GLU A 128 1.29 -2.96 -24.60
C GLU A 128 0.41 -3.98 -23.88
N ASP A 129 0.53 -4.16 -22.56
CA ASP A 129 -0.13 -5.26 -21.86
C ASP A 129 -1.26 -4.83 -20.93
N VAL A 130 -2.21 -5.77 -20.71
CA VAL A 130 -3.25 -5.67 -19.69
C VAL A 130 -2.60 -5.58 -18.31
N HIS A 131 -2.84 -4.48 -17.63
CA HIS A 131 -2.20 -4.18 -16.37
C HIS A 131 -2.80 -5.00 -15.23
N VAL A 132 -1.97 -5.78 -14.58
CA VAL A 132 -2.31 -6.47 -13.35
C VAL A 132 -2.46 -5.46 -12.22
N GLY A 133 -3.60 -5.47 -11.57
CA GLY A 133 -4.07 -4.43 -10.66
C GLY A 133 -3.24 -4.18 -9.39
N ILE A 134 -2.00 -3.71 -9.52
CA ILE A 134 -1.27 -3.08 -8.42
C ILE A 134 -1.59 -1.59 -8.46
N SER A 135 -2.20 -1.05 -7.42
CA SER A 135 -2.52 0.38 -7.33
C SER A 135 -1.53 1.12 -6.45
N VAL A 136 -1.07 2.28 -6.90
CA VAL A 136 -0.33 3.22 -6.03
C VAL A 136 -1.21 3.59 -4.84
N GLY A 137 -0.63 3.59 -3.64
CA GLY A 137 -1.37 3.79 -2.39
C GLY A 137 -1.86 2.50 -1.72
N SER A 138 -1.87 1.35 -2.41
CA SER A 138 -2.19 0.06 -1.78
C SER A 138 -1.16 -0.29 -0.72
N SER A 139 -1.64 -0.80 0.42
CA SER A 139 -0.81 -1.26 1.53
C SER A 139 -0.76 -2.77 1.60
N TYR A 140 0.39 -3.30 1.99
CA TYR A 140 0.65 -4.72 2.21
C TYR A 140 1.33 -4.93 3.55
N GLY A 141 0.97 -6.03 4.19
CA GLY A 141 1.55 -6.44 5.47
C GLY A 141 2.58 -7.56 5.34
N PRO A 142 3.20 -7.93 6.45
CA PRO A 142 4.22 -8.99 6.49
C PRO A 142 3.75 -10.39 6.06
N MET A 143 2.43 -10.59 5.93
CA MET A 143 1.85 -11.88 5.52
C MET A 143 1.31 -11.86 4.08
N ASP A 144 1.57 -10.81 3.32
CA ASP A 144 1.00 -10.60 1.99
C ASP A 144 2.00 -10.96 0.88
N GLY A 145 2.00 -12.21 0.47
CA GLY A 145 2.74 -12.73 -0.67
C GLY A 145 4.25 -12.45 -0.65
N ALA A 146 4.86 -12.16 -1.80
CA ALA A 146 6.30 -11.97 -1.91
C ALA A 146 6.81 -10.74 -1.15
N VAL A 147 6.07 -9.63 -1.14
CA VAL A 147 6.49 -8.40 -0.44
C VAL A 147 6.50 -8.63 1.08
N GLY A 148 5.50 -9.33 1.62
CA GLY A 148 5.44 -9.68 3.03
C GLY A 148 6.59 -10.58 3.47
N LYS A 149 6.98 -11.57 2.66
CA LYS A 149 8.15 -12.43 2.92
C LYS A 149 9.44 -11.63 2.98
N VAL A 150 9.62 -10.62 2.11
CA VAL A 150 10.77 -9.70 2.16
C VAL A 150 10.75 -8.89 3.45
N MET A 151 9.60 -8.32 3.84
CA MET A 151 9.49 -7.59 5.10
C MET A 151 9.87 -8.45 6.31
N LEU A 152 9.35 -9.68 6.39
CA LEU A 152 9.68 -10.63 7.47
C LEU A 152 11.15 -11.02 7.47
N ALA A 153 11.76 -11.19 6.29
CA ALA A 153 13.17 -11.57 6.19
C ALA A 153 14.10 -10.48 6.72
N HIS A 154 13.72 -9.22 6.62
CA HIS A 154 14.48 -8.07 7.10
C HIS A 154 14.17 -7.68 8.56
N MET A 155 13.18 -8.31 9.17
CA MET A 155 12.91 -8.15 10.58
C MET A 155 13.87 -9.02 11.42
N ASP A 156 14.10 -8.57 12.67
CA ASP A 156 14.64 -9.45 13.70
C ASP A 156 13.80 -10.74 13.81
N GLU A 157 14.49 -11.88 13.89
CA GLU A 157 13.85 -13.19 13.85
C GLU A 157 12.83 -13.40 14.98
N ALA A 158 13.17 -12.93 16.18
CA ALA A 158 12.26 -13.02 17.32
C ALA A 158 10.98 -12.19 17.08
N ARG A 159 11.11 -11.05 16.41
CA ARG A 159 9.97 -10.20 16.02
C ARG A 159 9.12 -10.88 14.95
N ALA A 160 9.73 -11.36 13.86
CA ALA A 160 9.03 -12.07 12.80
C ALA A 160 8.24 -13.27 13.35
N ASN A 161 8.88 -14.06 14.23
CA ASN A 161 8.23 -15.17 14.91
C ASN A 161 7.03 -14.72 15.76
N ARG A 162 7.17 -13.63 16.55
CA ARG A 162 6.05 -13.10 17.36
C ARG A 162 4.87 -12.62 16.52
N MET A 163 5.14 -12.11 15.33
CA MET A 163 4.07 -11.65 14.41
C MET A 163 3.23 -12.79 13.84
N ILE A 164 3.85 -13.94 13.60
CA ILE A 164 3.25 -15.08 12.92
C ILE A 164 2.73 -16.12 13.89
N LYS A 165 3.46 -16.39 14.97
CA LYS A 165 3.18 -17.48 15.92
C LYS A 165 1.83 -17.27 16.62
N GLY A 166 0.99 -18.30 16.54
CA GLY A 166 -0.31 -18.32 17.21
C GLY A 166 -1.39 -17.46 16.53
N ARG A 167 -1.11 -16.90 15.37
CA ARG A 167 -2.11 -16.18 14.57
C ARG A 167 -2.64 -17.07 13.45
N LYS A 168 -3.93 -16.92 13.14
CA LYS A 168 -4.48 -17.45 11.90
C LYS A 168 -3.99 -16.56 10.77
N LEU A 169 -3.18 -17.12 9.87
CA LEU A 169 -2.71 -16.41 8.70
C LEU A 169 -3.88 -16.17 7.72
N PRO A 170 -3.93 -15.02 7.03
CA PRO A 170 -4.95 -14.77 6.03
C PRO A 170 -4.85 -15.80 4.92
N ALA A 171 -6.00 -16.17 4.36
CA ALA A 171 -6.10 -17.02 3.17
C ALA A 171 -6.78 -16.20 2.08
N HIS A 172 -6.00 -15.77 1.09
CA HIS A 172 -6.49 -14.97 -0.03
C HIS A 172 -6.89 -15.84 -1.22
N THR A 173 -6.16 -16.94 -1.41
CA THR A 173 -6.36 -17.93 -2.48
C THR A 173 -6.07 -19.32 -1.93
N ASP A 174 -6.34 -20.35 -2.72
CA ASP A 174 -5.98 -21.75 -2.39
C ASP A 174 -4.47 -21.97 -2.32
N ALA A 175 -3.68 -21.11 -2.96
CA ALA A 175 -2.21 -21.14 -2.96
C ALA A 175 -1.59 -20.35 -1.78
N THR A 176 -2.38 -19.65 -0.99
CA THR A 176 -1.87 -18.86 0.14
C THR A 176 -1.24 -19.77 1.19
N ILE A 177 -0.02 -19.42 1.62
CA ILE A 177 0.64 -20.11 2.73
C ILE A 177 -0.05 -19.74 4.03
N THR A 178 -0.74 -20.71 4.62
CA THR A 178 -1.50 -20.54 5.87
C THR A 178 -0.84 -21.21 7.09
N SER A 179 0.26 -21.98 6.87
CA SER A 179 1.06 -22.54 7.96
C SER A 179 2.18 -21.58 8.39
N PRO A 180 2.25 -21.21 9.67
CA PRO A 180 3.33 -20.41 10.22
C PRO A 180 4.72 -21.02 9.96
N GLU A 181 4.86 -22.33 10.09
CA GLU A 181 6.11 -23.05 9.90
C GLU A 181 6.56 -22.97 8.44
N THR A 182 5.65 -23.17 7.50
CA THR A 182 5.93 -23.08 6.06
C THR A 182 6.35 -21.66 5.69
N LEU A 183 5.62 -20.63 6.20
CA LEU A 183 5.96 -19.23 5.94
C LEU A 183 7.35 -18.87 6.49
N MET A 184 7.68 -19.30 7.70
CA MET A 184 9.00 -19.05 8.28
C MET A 184 10.12 -19.80 7.54
N GLY A 185 9.85 -20.99 7.00
CA GLY A 185 10.77 -21.70 6.11
C GLY A 185 11.07 -20.92 4.83
N GLU A 186 10.05 -20.35 4.19
CA GLU A 186 10.22 -19.44 3.05
C GLU A 186 11.01 -18.18 3.42
N VAL A 187 10.72 -17.57 4.58
CA VAL A 187 11.43 -16.39 5.08
C VAL A 187 12.92 -16.69 5.29
N ALA A 188 13.27 -17.86 5.81
CA ALA A 188 14.66 -18.28 5.95
C ALA A 188 15.38 -18.35 4.59
N GLN A 189 14.73 -18.94 3.58
CA GLN A 189 15.27 -18.97 2.22
C GLN A 189 15.43 -17.55 1.63
N VAL A 190 14.48 -16.63 1.91
CA VAL A 190 14.59 -15.23 1.47
C VAL A 190 15.81 -14.54 2.10
N ARG A 191 16.12 -14.80 3.36
CA ARG A 191 17.33 -14.28 4.02
C ARG A 191 18.63 -14.74 3.36
N GLU A 192 18.66 -15.98 2.89
CA GLU A 192 19.82 -16.55 2.21
C GLU A 192 20.00 -16.03 0.79
N ARG A 193 18.91 -16.02 -0.01
CA ARG A 193 18.98 -15.70 -1.45
C ARG A 193 18.72 -14.23 -1.80
N GLY A 194 18.16 -13.43 -0.87
CA GLY A 194 17.90 -12.00 -1.05
C GLY A 194 16.61 -11.62 -1.79
N TRP A 195 15.78 -12.61 -2.18
CA TRP A 195 14.52 -12.36 -2.90
C TRP A 195 13.43 -13.36 -2.52
N ALA A 196 12.19 -12.94 -2.69
CA ALA A 196 11.01 -13.75 -2.42
C ALA A 196 10.15 -13.94 -3.67
N THR A 197 9.40 -15.04 -3.71
CA THR A 197 8.36 -15.27 -4.71
C THR A 197 6.99 -15.40 -4.08
N SER A 198 5.96 -15.08 -4.87
CA SER A 198 4.57 -15.43 -4.62
C SER A 198 4.01 -16.06 -5.87
N GLN A 199 3.45 -17.26 -5.76
CA GLN A 199 2.88 -18.02 -6.87
C GLN A 199 1.36 -18.10 -6.68
N GLY A 200 0.69 -16.98 -6.93
CA GLY A 200 -0.76 -16.92 -6.75
C GLY A 200 -1.23 -16.81 -5.30
N GLU A 201 -0.36 -16.47 -4.35
CA GLU A 201 -0.67 -16.49 -2.91
C GLU A 201 -1.58 -15.35 -2.46
N LEU A 202 -1.48 -14.16 -3.08
CA LEU A 202 -2.27 -12.98 -2.73
C LEU A 202 -3.46 -12.79 -3.69
N ASN A 203 -3.23 -13.09 -4.94
CA ASN A 203 -4.18 -13.12 -6.04
C ASN A 203 -3.65 -14.12 -7.07
N GLN A 204 -4.26 -14.23 -8.23
CA GLN A 204 -3.83 -15.20 -9.27
C GLN A 204 -2.50 -14.84 -9.95
N ASN A 205 -1.84 -13.75 -9.54
CA ASN A 205 -0.60 -13.31 -10.15
C ASN A 205 0.63 -13.93 -9.49
N HIS A 206 1.69 -14.06 -10.27
CA HIS A 206 3.02 -14.42 -9.80
C HIS A 206 3.83 -13.15 -9.59
N ALA A 207 4.60 -13.10 -8.51
CA ALA A 207 5.42 -11.96 -8.16
C ALA A 207 6.78 -12.37 -7.64
N VAL A 208 7.78 -11.53 -7.90
CA VAL A 208 9.09 -11.58 -7.27
C VAL A 208 9.30 -10.25 -6.54
N SER A 209 9.82 -10.30 -5.33
CA SER A 209 10.15 -9.12 -4.54
C SER A 209 11.59 -9.19 -4.05
N VAL A 210 12.26 -8.04 -4.05
CA VAL A 210 13.61 -7.83 -3.49
C VAL A 210 13.59 -6.65 -2.54
N GLY A 211 14.45 -6.68 -1.53
CA GLY A 211 14.65 -5.55 -0.63
C GLY A 211 15.56 -4.49 -1.26
N ILE A 212 15.19 -3.22 -1.12
CA ILE A 212 16.07 -2.09 -1.41
C ILE A 212 16.46 -1.49 -0.06
N HIS A 213 17.75 -1.28 0.15
CA HIS A 213 18.28 -0.80 1.41
C HIS A 213 18.71 0.66 1.30
N GLY A 214 18.46 1.41 2.36
CA GLY A 214 19.03 2.73 2.56
C GLY A 214 20.54 2.68 2.82
N GLN A 215 21.15 3.84 2.95
CA GLN A 215 22.59 3.94 3.30
C GLN A 215 22.90 3.45 4.72
N ASP A 216 21.88 3.40 5.56
CA ASP A 216 21.88 2.86 6.93
C ASP A 216 21.78 1.32 6.97
N GLY A 217 21.55 0.68 5.83
CA GLY A 217 21.33 -0.75 5.70
C GLY A 217 19.90 -1.21 6.03
N GLU A 218 19.03 -0.31 6.42
CA GLU A 218 17.63 -0.62 6.67
C GLU A 218 16.82 -0.78 5.36
N LEU A 219 15.76 -1.56 5.41
CA LEU A 219 14.83 -1.73 4.29
C LEU A 219 14.08 -0.41 4.05
N ALA A 220 14.14 0.12 2.84
CA ALA A 220 13.59 1.41 2.47
C ALA A 220 12.07 1.37 2.14
#